data_41377fc935b5aa354d0c538418ced69b
#
_entry.id   41377fc935b5aa354d0c538418ced69b
#
_cell.length_a   1.000
_cell.length_b   1.000
_cell.length_c   1.000
_cell.angle_alpha   90.00
_cell.angle_beta   90.00
_cell.angle_gamma   90.00
#
_symmetry.space_group_name_H-M   'P 1'
#
loop_
_entity.id
_entity.type
_entity.pdbx_description
1 polymer ?
#
loop_
_entity_poly.entity_id
_entity_poly.type
_entity_poly.pdbx_seq_one_letter_code
_entity_poly.pdbx_strand_id
1 'polypeptide(L)'
;MKRAFAAGCVSCLLLCSATPLAALTPTYTVTGAYKSSKYHQNITAITKTGDAAFDTVAAALSQLGYHEGNSKSDFDGKNTSGTKNYTEYNRAFGTIGSSYSYAWCAAFVSWCLEVAGAKDSAGGKFTSCTLWVEKLQELGLYSTRSSGYVPKAGDLIFFRSAGVSRASDHIGIVRYVKNGRVYTVEGNASNQVMARDYALTDTYIVGYGKPKYGGTPLSKTALELEDRATGLYTVTNDFVNVRATPSASGTKLGALTRGALVTVSDIKNGWGKIRHNGKTAYISLDYADFTTPVVYTVTYEAENAENLPPSATYFSFEVTTASPLLPAREGYVFRHWQDGEGNTYAPGDALPAGDLSLTAVFEAVPPSETPEEEAPASPNDPEAPPTEQDPESPVAPEQSAENTGNARAAAEAGTVSGVLAAAWALWWYIKRFLI
;
A
#
# COMPACT_ATOMS: atom_id res chain seq x y z
N MET A 1 58.66 6.48 -39.06
CA MET A 1 58.29 6.14 -37.68
C MET A 1 57.07 6.98 -37.33
N LYS A 2 55.87 6.35 -37.41
CA LYS A 2 54.58 6.96 -37.00
C LYS A 2 54.13 6.29 -35.71
N ARG A 3 54.11 7.03 -34.60
CA ARG A 3 53.57 6.57 -33.33
C ARG A 3 52.08 6.86 -33.30
N ALA A 4 51.27 5.79 -33.19
CA ALA A 4 49.84 5.89 -32.93
C ALA A 4 49.63 6.10 -31.44
N PHE A 5 48.89 7.14 -31.07
CA PHE A 5 48.33 7.34 -29.73
C PHE A 5 46.97 6.65 -29.67
N ALA A 6 46.89 5.64 -28.82
CA ALA A 6 45.60 5.05 -28.46
C ALA A 6 44.96 5.87 -27.33
N ALA A 7 43.89 6.56 -27.63
CA ALA A 7 43.02 7.19 -26.63
C ALA A 7 42.12 6.17 -25.99
N GLY A 8 42.41 5.75 -24.77
CA GLY A 8 41.52 4.91 -23.95
C GLY A 8 40.38 5.78 -23.38
N CYS A 9 39.20 5.59 -23.89
CA CYS A 9 37.98 6.18 -23.34
C CYS A 9 37.57 5.36 -22.11
N VAL A 10 37.89 5.83 -20.92
CA VAL A 10 37.35 5.26 -19.68
C VAL A 10 35.97 5.85 -19.48
N SER A 11 34.94 5.09 -19.91
CA SER A 11 33.57 5.38 -19.58
C SER A 11 33.34 5.08 -18.10
N CYS A 12 33.40 6.11 -17.27
CA CYS A 12 32.98 6.05 -15.88
C CYS A 12 31.46 5.94 -15.83
N LEU A 13 30.93 4.72 -15.77
CA LEU A 13 29.52 4.48 -15.42
C LEU A 13 29.34 4.91 -13.96
N LEU A 14 28.87 6.13 -13.76
CA LEU A 14 28.26 6.55 -12.49
C LEU A 14 26.98 5.75 -12.30
N LEU A 15 27.09 4.60 -11.64
CA LEU A 15 25.97 3.92 -11.02
C LEU A 15 25.44 4.84 -9.92
N CYS A 16 24.48 5.69 -10.27
CA CYS A 16 23.70 6.43 -9.30
C CYS A 16 22.84 5.38 -8.56
N SER A 17 23.37 4.82 -7.48
CA SER A 17 22.59 4.00 -6.55
C SER A 17 21.60 4.92 -5.88
N ALA A 18 20.39 4.98 -6.41
CA ALA A 18 19.27 5.61 -5.73
C ALA A 18 19.08 4.87 -4.41
N THR A 19 19.48 5.49 -3.31
CA THR A 19 19.15 5.00 -1.98
C THR A 19 17.62 4.92 -1.90
N PRO A 20 17.04 3.80 -1.47
CA PRO A 20 15.59 3.70 -1.31
C PRO A 20 15.15 4.81 -0.35
N LEU A 21 14.13 5.57 -0.75
CA LEU A 21 13.54 6.60 0.11
C LEU A 21 13.02 5.94 1.39
N ALA A 22 13.35 6.53 2.53
CA ALA A 22 12.98 5.99 3.84
C ALA A 22 11.47 6.05 4.05
N ALA A 23 10.93 5.10 4.78
CA ALA A 23 9.53 5.13 5.21
C ALA A 23 9.24 6.32 6.15
N LEU A 24 7.99 6.78 6.18
CA LEU A 24 7.50 7.69 7.22
C LEU A 24 7.45 6.93 8.55
N THR A 25 8.33 7.26 9.46
CA THR A 25 8.39 6.60 10.77
C THR A 25 8.48 7.62 11.89
N PRO A 26 7.82 7.39 13.04
CA PRO A 26 8.05 8.19 14.23
C PRO A 26 9.53 8.21 14.61
N THR A 27 10.03 9.39 14.96
CA THR A 27 11.46 9.60 15.31
C THR A 27 11.78 9.24 16.76
N TYR A 28 10.79 8.80 17.52
CA TYR A 28 10.88 8.42 18.93
C TYR A 28 10.44 6.95 19.12
N THR A 29 10.74 6.38 20.29
CA THR A 29 10.27 5.03 20.62
C THR A 29 8.76 5.05 20.89
N VAL A 30 7.97 4.46 20.01
CA VAL A 30 6.52 4.32 20.15
C VAL A 30 6.16 3.33 21.27
N THR A 31 4.95 3.46 21.83
CA THR A 31 4.43 2.46 22.78
C THR A 31 4.17 1.12 22.10
N GLY A 32 4.21 0.03 22.86
CA GLY A 32 3.86 -1.31 22.35
C GLY A 32 2.43 -1.36 21.81
N ALA A 33 1.48 -0.66 22.47
CA ALA A 33 0.10 -0.56 22.03
C ALA A 33 0.00 0.11 20.64
N TYR A 34 0.62 1.28 20.46
CA TYR A 34 0.62 1.96 19.16
C TYR A 34 1.35 1.13 18.10
N LYS A 35 2.49 0.53 18.45
CA LYS A 35 3.28 -0.30 17.52
C LYS A 35 2.47 -1.45 16.92
N SER A 36 1.55 -2.03 17.68
CA SER A 36 0.66 -3.12 17.25
C SER A 36 -0.61 -2.62 16.55
N SER A 37 -0.81 -1.30 16.42
CA SER A 37 -2.02 -0.74 15.83
C SER A 37 -1.94 -0.63 14.31
N LYS A 38 -3.10 -0.65 13.64
CA LYS A 38 -3.20 -0.33 12.21
C LYS A 38 -2.62 1.06 11.87
N TYR A 39 -2.65 2.00 12.79
CA TYR A 39 -2.16 3.36 12.57
C TYR A 39 -0.64 3.41 12.45
N HIS A 40 0.06 2.60 13.25
CA HIS A 40 1.50 2.43 13.09
C HIS A 40 1.84 1.69 11.78
N GLN A 41 1.08 0.66 11.44
CA GLN A 41 1.26 -0.05 10.15
C GLN A 41 1.04 0.90 8.97
N ASN A 42 -0.06 1.69 9.01
CA ASN A 42 -0.37 2.65 7.96
C ASN A 42 0.76 3.67 7.74
N ILE A 43 1.29 4.28 8.80
CA ILE A 43 2.34 5.29 8.65
C ILE A 43 3.66 4.69 8.16
N THR A 44 4.05 3.53 8.66
CA THR A 44 5.30 2.86 8.27
C THR A 44 5.27 2.25 6.87
N ALA A 45 4.09 2.05 6.30
CA ALA A 45 3.92 1.63 4.91
C ALA A 45 4.13 2.78 3.89
N ILE A 46 4.18 4.03 4.33
CA ILE A 46 4.33 5.19 3.44
C ILE A 46 5.82 5.49 3.24
N THR A 47 6.26 5.50 2.00
CA THR A 47 7.61 5.97 1.64
C THR A 47 7.63 7.50 1.54
N LYS A 48 8.63 8.16 2.12
CA LYS A 48 8.85 9.60 1.96
C LYS A 48 8.98 9.96 0.50
N THR A 49 8.32 11.05 0.10
CA THR A 49 8.36 11.52 -1.30
C THR A 49 9.49 12.51 -1.56
N GLY A 50 10.02 13.11 -0.49
CA GLY A 50 10.94 14.24 -0.57
C GLY A 50 10.24 15.61 -0.62
N ASP A 51 8.92 15.64 -0.78
CA ASP A 51 8.07 16.82 -0.56
C ASP A 51 7.52 16.78 0.87
N ALA A 52 8.08 17.60 1.75
CA ALA A 52 7.72 17.57 3.16
C ALA A 52 6.29 18.06 3.44
N ALA A 53 5.71 18.88 2.56
CA ALA A 53 4.30 19.29 2.66
C ALA A 53 3.38 18.10 2.38
N PHE A 54 3.67 17.39 1.31
CA PHE A 54 2.96 16.16 0.93
C PHE A 54 3.12 15.08 2.02
N ASP A 55 4.34 14.83 2.49
CA ASP A 55 4.63 13.84 3.54
C ASP A 55 3.90 14.17 4.86
N THR A 56 3.71 15.48 5.17
CA THR A 56 2.91 15.93 6.33
C THR A 56 1.42 15.56 6.18
N VAL A 57 0.84 15.81 5.00
CA VAL A 57 -0.54 15.41 4.71
C VAL A 57 -0.69 13.90 4.74
N ALA A 58 0.29 13.17 4.21
CA ALA A 58 0.35 11.72 4.21
C ALA A 58 0.36 11.15 5.63
N ALA A 59 1.21 11.72 6.49
CA ALA A 59 1.27 11.34 7.89
C ALA A 59 -0.09 11.54 8.58
N ALA A 60 -0.76 12.66 8.33
CA ALA A 60 -2.07 12.94 8.91
C ALA A 60 -3.15 11.95 8.42
N LEU A 61 -3.22 11.69 7.12
CA LEU A 61 -4.19 10.77 6.52
C LEU A 61 -4.02 9.33 7.01
N SER A 62 -2.79 8.88 7.26
CA SER A 62 -2.52 7.54 7.79
C SER A 62 -3.15 7.27 9.15
N GLN A 63 -3.54 8.32 9.86
CA GLN A 63 -4.07 8.28 11.22
C GLN A 63 -5.60 8.43 11.29
N LEU A 64 -6.29 8.50 10.15
CA LEU A 64 -7.75 8.67 10.13
C LEU A 64 -8.47 7.60 10.95
N GLY A 65 -9.38 8.06 11.83
CA GLY A 65 -10.12 7.20 12.75
C GLY A 65 -9.34 6.80 14.02
N TYR A 66 -8.09 7.29 14.23
CA TYR A 66 -7.41 7.15 15.52
C TYR A 66 -8.23 7.88 16.58
N HIS A 67 -8.67 7.16 17.62
CA HIS A 67 -9.49 7.72 18.69
C HIS A 67 -8.67 7.86 19.98
N GLU A 68 -8.92 8.91 20.76
CA GLU A 68 -8.29 9.07 22.06
C GLU A 68 -8.74 8.00 23.06
N GLY A 69 -7.92 7.72 24.03
CA GLY A 69 -8.20 6.78 25.10
C GLY A 69 -8.50 7.45 26.44
N ASN A 70 -8.75 6.62 27.46
CA ASN A 70 -8.98 7.01 28.82
C ASN A 70 -7.76 6.81 29.73
N SER A 71 -6.73 6.12 29.26
CA SER A 71 -5.53 5.78 30.00
C SER A 71 -4.34 5.48 29.09
N LYS A 72 -3.17 5.21 29.67
CA LYS A 72 -1.95 4.84 28.94
C LYS A 72 -2.05 3.49 28.22
N SER A 73 -3.01 2.62 28.54
CA SER A 73 -3.25 1.38 27.81
C SER A 73 -3.93 1.60 26.45
N ASP A 74 -4.56 2.76 26.24
CA ASP A 74 -5.38 3.04 25.07
C ASP A 74 -4.63 3.83 23.97
N PHE A 75 -3.30 3.86 24.00
CA PHE A 75 -2.50 4.56 22.98
C PHE A 75 -2.58 3.92 21.59
N ASP A 76 -3.25 2.79 21.43
CA ASP A 76 -3.47 2.12 20.14
C ASP A 76 -4.58 2.75 19.27
N GLY A 77 -5.32 3.70 19.82
CA GLY A 77 -6.38 4.43 19.11
C GLY A 77 -7.67 3.65 18.85
N LYS A 78 -7.86 2.49 19.52
CA LYS A 78 -9.04 1.63 19.30
C LYS A 78 -10.22 1.90 20.23
N ASN A 79 -10.02 2.63 21.30
CA ASN A 79 -11.06 2.92 22.28
C ASN A 79 -12.02 3.99 21.76
N THR A 80 -13.05 3.60 21.02
CA THR A 80 -14.02 4.51 20.40
C THR A 80 -14.91 5.27 21.39
N SER A 81 -14.82 4.98 22.69
CA SER A 81 -15.50 5.68 23.79
C SER A 81 -14.54 6.48 24.69
N GLY A 82 -13.29 6.64 24.26
CA GLY A 82 -12.31 7.44 24.97
C GLY A 82 -12.69 8.93 24.99
N THR A 83 -12.50 9.60 26.15
CA THR A 83 -12.83 11.01 26.35
C THR A 83 -11.81 11.74 27.24
N LYS A 84 -10.64 11.11 27.47
CA LYS A 84 -9.64 11.65 28.41
C LYS A 84 -8.33 12.07 27.74
N ASN A 85 -8.35 12.30 26.42
CA ASN A 85 -7.23 12.83 25.64
C ASN A 85 -5.94 11.98 25.69
N TYR A 86 -6.00 10.69 26.07
CA TYR A 86 -4.81 9.83 26.04
C TYR A 86 -4.54 9.38 24.61
N THR A 87 -3.46 9.91 24.02
CA THR A 87 -3.05 9.59 22.66
C THR A 87 -1.56 9.36 22.57
N GLU A 88 -1.12 8.59 21.56
CA GLU A 88 0.30 8.45 21.23
C GLU A 88 0.93 9.80 20.85
N TYR A 89 0.14 10.74 20.29
CA TYR A 89 0.60 12.08 19.93
C TYR A 89 0.97 12.90 21.17
N ASN A 90 0.12 12.90 22.20
CA ASN A 90 0.44 13.54 23.48
C ASN A 90 1.63 12.86 24.17
N ARG A 91 1.71 11.54 24.08
CA ARG A 91 2.83 10.77 24.62
C ARG A 91 4.14 11.14 23.92
N ALA A 92 4.14 11.30 22.59
CA ALA A 92 5.30 11.74 21.80
C ALA A 92 5.74 13.15 22.13
N PHE A 93 4.77 14.04 22.41
CA PHE A 93 5.05 15.42 22.78
C PHE A 93 5.62 15.52 24.22
N GLY A 94 5.06 14.76 25.14
CA GLY A 94 5.41 14.77 26.57
C GLY A 94 4.24 15.06 27.49
N THR A 95 4.49 15.08 28.79
CA THR A 95 3.47 15.39 29.79
C THR A 95 3.31 16.89 30.01
N ILE A 96 2.08 17.31 30.31
CA ILE A 96 1.77 18.63 30.87
C ILE A 96 1.24 18.38 32.28
N GLY A 97 1.92 18.92 33.30
CA GLY A 97 1.54 18.69 34.70
C GLY A 97 1.49 17.21 35.09
N SER A 98 2.44 16.40 34.65
CA SER A 98 2.53 14.96 34.89
C SER A 98 1.49 14.09 34.17
N SER A 99 0.66 14.67 33.28
CA SER A 99 -0.38 13.94 32.56
C SER A 99 -0.21 14.04 31.04
N TYR A 100 -0.70 13.03 30.32
CA TYR A 100 -0.94 13.08 28.87
C TYR A 100 -2.38 13.51 28.53
N SER A 101 -3.20 13.77 29.53
CA SER A 101 -4.62 14.14 29.38
C SER A 101 -4.78 15.63 29.09
N TYR A 102 -4.46 16.06 27.89
CA TYR A 102 -4.65 17.44 27.41
C TYR A 102 -5.11 17.45 25.96
N ALA A 103 -5.77 18.56 25.55
CA ALA A 103 -6.24 18.70 24.17
C ALA A 103 -5.11 18.46 23.18
N TRP A 104 -5.33 17.61 22.17
CA TRP A 104 -4.25 17.07 21.36
C TRP A 104 -4.30 17.48 19.86
N CYS A 105 -5.15 18.41 19.48
CA CYS A 105 -5.18 18.91 18.10
C CYS A 105 -3.82 19.43 17.64
N ALA A 106 -3.18 20.29 18.44
CA ALA A 106 -1.86 20.84 18.13
C ALA A 106 -0.73 19.82 18.29
N ALA A 107 -0.81 18.90 19.27
CA ALA A 107 0.14 17.82 19.42
C ALA A 107 0.11 16.87 18.21
N PHE A 108 -1.07 16.57 17.66
CA PHE A 108 -1.23 15.80 16.44
C PHE A 108 -0.55 16.43 15.22
N VAL A 109 -0.81 17.73 14.99
CA VAL A 109 -0.17 18.47 13.89
C VAL A 109 1.35 18.50 14.06
N SER A 110 1.84 18.74 15.29
CA SER A 110 3.28 18.69 15.63
C SER A 110 3.88 17.33 15.34
N TRP A 111 3.16 16.25 15.65
CA TRP A 111 3.55 14.89 15.37
C TRP A 111 3.64 14.62 13.85
N CYS A 112 2.67 15.07 13.06
CA CYS A 112 2.68 14.91 11.60
C CYS A 112 3.89 15.61 10.97
N LEU A 113 4.18 16.85 11.37
CA LEU A 113 5.35 17.61 10.92
C LEU A 113 6.66 16.90 11.31
N GLU A 114 6.75 16.34 12.50
CA GLU A 114 7.94 15.63 12.97
C GLU A 114 8.20 14.36 12.16
N VAL A 115 7.17 13.54 11.94
CA VAL A 115 7.25 12.30 11.14
C VAL A 115 7.64 12.60 9.69
N ALA A 116 7.11 13.68 9.11
CA ALA A 116 7.49 14.17 7.78
C ALA A 116 8.92 14.71 7.72
N GLY A 117 9.58 14.95 8.86
CA GLY A 117 10.87 15.60 8.93
C GLY A 117 10.83 17.13 8.82
N ALA A 118 9.67 17.72 9.04
CA ALA A 118 9.37 19.14 8.86
C ALA A 118 9.10 19.89 10.17
N LYS A 119 9.50 19.36 11.33
CA LYS A 119 9.17 19.89 12.67
C LYS A 119 9.49 21.38 12.86
N ASP A 120 10.52 21.87 12.21
CA ASP A 120 10.99 23.26 12.35
C ASP A 120 10.40 24.20 11.28
N SER A 121 9.71 23.66 10.27
CA SER A 121 9.13 24.43 9.17
C SER A 121 8.07 25.42 9.59
N ALA A 122 7.40 25.17 10.73
CA ALA A 122 6.35 26.00 11.32
C ALA A 122 6.75 26.59 12.69
N GLY A 123 8.05 26.76 12.94
CA GLY A 123 8.57 27.39 14.15
C GLY A 123 8.69 26.46 15.35
N GLY A 124 8.61 25.14 15.17
CA GLY A 124 8.79 24.14 16.21
C GLY A 124 7.51 23.36 16.54
N LYS A 125 7.48 22.72 17.71
CA LYS A 125 6.38 21.87 18.20
C LYS A 125 5.53 22.61 19.22
N PHE A 126 4.21 22.48 19.10
CA PHE A 126 3.25 23.17 19.99
C PHE A 126 2.14 22.24 20.47
N THR A 127 1.62 22.49 21.67
CA THR A 127 0.37 21.94 22.19
C THR A 127 -0.71 23.00 22.33
N SER A 128 -0.37 24.28 22.16
CA SER A 128 -1.28 25.42 22.22
C SER A 128 -1.47 26.03 20.84
N CYS A 129 -2.70 26.05 20.34
CA CYS A 129 -3.03 26.68 19.07
C CYS A 129 -2.77 28.20 19.12
N THR A 130 -3.06 28.87 20.25
CA THR A 130 -2.80 30.29 20.43
C THR A 130 -1.32 30.62 20.32
N LEU A 131 -0.47 29.96 21.11
CA LEU A 131 0.98 30.17 21.05
C LEU A 131 1.56 29.85 19.67
N TRP A 132 0.96 28.92 18.97
CA TRP A 132 1.41 28.61 17.61
C TRP A 132 1.05 29.71 16.61
N VAL A 133 -0.16 30.30 16.71
CA VAL A 133 -0.54 31.48 15.90
C VAL A 133 0.42 32.63 16.16
N GLU A 134 0.71 32.95 17.43
CA GLU A 134 1.65 34.01 17.83
C GLU A 134 3.04 33.76 17.22
N LYS A 135 3.55 32.52 17.31
CA LYS A 135 4.84 32.16 16.73
C LYS A 135 4.88 32.29 15.20
N LEU A 136 3.82 31.89 14.54
CA LEU A 136 3.73 32.02 13.08
C LEU A 136 3.60 33.48 12.64
N GLN A 137 2.96 34.32 13.44
CA GLN A 137 2.90 35.78 13.22
C GLN A 137 4.30 36.40 13.38
N GLU A 138 5.01 36.04 14.45
CA GLU A 138 6.41 36.47 14.68
C GLU A 138 7.32 36.12 13.49
N LEU A 139 7.13 34.93 12.93
CA LEU A 139 7.93 34.44 11.79
C LEU A 139 7.47 34.95 10.41
N GLY A 140 6.38 35.73 10.35
CA GLY A 140 5.77 36.15 9.08
C GLY A 140 5.16 35.00 8.27
N LEU A 141 4.81 33.90 8.94
CA LEU A 141 4.28 32.68 8.34
C LEU A 141 2.75 32.54 8.56
N TYR A 142 2.08 33.55 9.03
CA TYR A 142 0.63 33.55 9.26
C TYR A 142 -0.10 34.45 8.26
N SER A 143 -1.24 33.99 7.78
CA SER A 143 -2.19 34.79 7.01
C SER A 143 -3.58 34.68 7.64
N THR A 144 -4.23 35.82 7.88
CA THR A 144 -5.61 35.81 8.35
C THR A 144 -6.55 35.30 7.24
N ARG A 145 -7.70 34.74 7.59
CA ARG A 145 -8.74 34.40 6.61
C ARG A 145 -9.14 35.59 5.73
N SER A 146 -9.26 36.77 6.34
CA SER A 146 -9.65 38.01 5.65
C SER A 146 -8.60 38.55 4.67
N SER A 147 -7.38 38.05 4.68
CA SER A 147 -6.33 38.44 3.73
C SER A 147 -6.55 37.95 2.30
N GLY A 148 -7.54 37.06 2.09
CA GLY A 148 -7.78 36.44 0.79
C GLY A 148 -6.76 35.36 0.42
N TYR A 149 -5.90 34.94 1.36
CA TYR A 149 -4.98 33.85 1.13
C TYR A 149 -5.72 32.53 0.88
N VAL A 150 -5.39 31.84 -0.21
CA VAL A 150 -5.90 30.52 -0.52
C VAL A 150 -4.85 29.48 -0.04
N PRO A 151 -5.17 28.65 0.96
CA PRO A 151 -4.19 27.72 1.52
C PRO A 151 -3.84 26.60 0.54
N LYS A 152 -2.66 26.00 0.77
CA LYS A 152 -2.11 24.89 0.00
C LYS A 152 -2.05 23.63 0.86
N ALA A 153 -1.85 22.47 0.21
CA ALA A 153 -1.59 21.23 0.92
C ALA A 153 -0.38 21.37 1.86
N GLY A 154 -0.53 20.88 3.06
CA GLY A 154 0.47 21.01 4.13
C GLY A 154 0.36 22.31 4.95
N ASP A 155 -0.35 23.34 4.49
CA ASP A 155 -0.62 24.51 5.32
C ASP A 155 -1.38 24.10 6.58
N LEU A 156 -1.18 24.87 7.65
CA LEU A 156 -1.92 24.73 8.90
C LEU A 156 -3.14 25.62 8.85
N ILE A 157 -4.27 25.12 9.32
CA ILE A 157 -5.50 25.89 9.41
C ILE A 157 -5.89 26.05 10.87
N PHE A 158 -6.21 27.28 11.27
CA PHE A 158 -6.55 27.64 12.64
C PHE A 158 -8.01 28.07 12.74
N PHE A 159 -8.66 27.58 13.79
CA PHE A 159 -10.07 27.82 14.04
C PHE A 159 -10.28 28.49 15.42
N ARG A 160 -11.43 29.14 15.56
CA ARG A 160 -11.86 29.73 16.83
C ARG A 160 -13.37 29.61 16.99
N SER A 161 -13.77 28.89 18.02
CA SER A 161 -15.18 28.74 18.39
C SER A 161 -15.82 30.05 18.76
N ALA A 162 -17.11 30.17 18.53
CA ALA A 162 -17.87 31.36 18.94
C ALA A 162 -17.75 31.57 20.46
N GLY A 163 -17.56 32.84 20.88
CA GLY A 163 -17.40 33.22 22.29
C GLY A 163 -16.01 32.95 22.89
N VAL A 164 -15.06 32.39 22.13
CA VAL A 164 -13.69 32.21 22.57
C VAL A 164 -12.88 33.47 22.30
N SER A 165 -12.21 34.02 23.34
CA SER A 165 -11.43 35.26 23.26
C SER A 165 -9.97 35.06 22.81
N ARG A 166 -9.41 33.84 22.95
CA ARG A 166 -8.03 33.51 22.52
C ARG A 166 -7.90 33.47 20.99
N ALA A 167 -6.67 33.58 20.47
CA ALA A 167 -6.41 33.69 19.04
C ALA A 167 -6.92 32.47 18.25
N SER A 168 -6.78 31.26 18.82
CA SER A 168 -7.28 30.00 18.22
C SER A 168 -7.50 28.96 19.31
N ASP A 169 -8.46 28.08 19.13
CA ASP A 169 -8.75 26.94 20.01
C ASP A 169 -8.69 25.58 19.31
N HIS A 170 -8.55 25.57 17.99
CA HIS A 170 -8.40 24.35 17.21
C HIS A 170 -7.49 24.54 15.99
N ILE A 171 -6.88 23.44 15.51
CA ILE A 171 -5.94 23.43 14.38
C ILE A 171 -6.08 22.13 13.59
N GLY A 172 -5.87 22.23 12.27
CA GLY A 172 -5.76 21.11 11.36
C GLY A 172 -4.66 21.30 10.34
N ILE A 173 -4.51 20.31 9.46
CA ILE A 173 -3.62 20.31 8.29
C ILE A 173 -4.49 20.40 7.05
N VAL A 174 -4.19 21.34 6.16
CA VAL A 174 -4.87 21.48 4.86
C VAL A 174 -4.42 20.37 3.93
N ARG A 175 -5.39 19.68 3.34
CA ARG A 175 -5.16 18.69 2.29
C ARG A 175 -5.11 19.35 0.92
N TYR A 176 -6.16 20.09 0.59
CA TYR A 176 -6.32 20.82 -0.66
C TYR A 176 -7.46 21.84 -0.56
N VAL A 177 -7.61 22.64 -1.61
CA VAL A 177 -8.76 23.56 -1.80
C VAL A 177 -9.43 23.22 -3.12
N LYS A 178 -10.76 23.09 -3.11
CA LYS A 178 -11.56 22.80 -4.32
C LYS A 178 -12.93 23.47 -4.18
N ASN A 179 -13.41 24.09 -5.25
CA ASN A 179 -14.74 24.68 -5.33
C ASN A 179 -15.09 25.63 -4.17
N GLY A 180 -14.13 26.46 -3.73
CA GLY A 180 -14.33 27.42 -2.64
C GLY A 180 -14.35 26.79 -1.24
N ARG A 181 -13.98 25.50 -1.10
CA ARG A 181 -13.87 24.80 0.17
C ARG A 181 -12.44 24.36 0.43
N VAL A 182 -12.03 24.41 1.69
CA VAL A 182 -10.77 23.85 2.19
C VAL A 182 -11.04 22.51 2.87
N TYR A 183 -10.29 21.50 2.46
CA TYR A 183 -10.35 20.15 2.99
C TYR A 183 -9.19 19.91 3.93
N THR A 184 -9.45 19.31 5.10
CA THR A 184 -8.51 19.22 6.21
C THR A 184 -8.37 17.78 6.74
N VAL A 185 -7.31 17.54 7.52
CA VAL A 185 -7.24 16.46 8.52
C VAL A 185 -6.95 17.08 9.87
N GLU A 186 -7.74 16.71 10.85
CA GLU A 186 -7.75 17.32 12.18
C GLU A 186 -7.65 16.26 13.27
N GLY A 187 -6.74 16.45 14.22
CA GLY A 187 -6.71 15.68 15.46
C GLY A 187 -7.64 16.29 16.49
N ASN A 188 -8.14 15.49 17.41
CA ASN A 188 -9.09 15.89 18.44
C ASN A 188 -10.40 16.51 17.90
N ALA A 189 -10.79 16.08 16.70
CA ALA A 189 -12.07 16.42 16.12
C ALA A 189 -13.08 15.34 16.54
N SER A 190 -13.97 15.67 17.50
CA SER A 190 -14.85 14.67 18.14
C SER A 190 -14.06 13.49 18.72
N ASN A 191 -12.99 13.78 19.47
CA ASN A 191 -12.11 12.83 20.15
C ASN A 191 -11.32 11.88 19.22
N GLN A 192 -11.23 12.19 17.93
CA GLN A 192 -10.53 11.35 16.96
C GLN A 192 -9.82 12.15 15.87
N VAL A 193 -9.07 11.48 15.00
CA VAL A 193 -8.54 12.06 13.77
C VAL A 193 -9.61 11.97 12.69
N MET A 194 -10.02 13.11 12.16
CA MET A 194 -11.07 13.19 11.13
C MET A 194 -10.63 14.01 9.92
N ALA A 195 -11.16 13.64 8.76
CA ALA A 195 -11.20 14.51 7.59
C ALA A 195 -12.44 15.40 7.67
N ARG A 196 -12.28 16.70 7.40
CA ARG A 196 -13.35 17.69 7.37
C ARG A 196 -13.19 18.63 6.19
N ASP A 197 -14.20 19.45 5.96
CA ASP A 197 -14.15 20.51 4.95
C ASP A 197 -14.96 21.72 5.41
N TYR A 198 -14.53 22.91 4.99
CA TYR A 198 -15.13 24.19 5.35
C TYR A 198 -15.19 25.10 4.12
N ALA A 199 -16.17 25.99 4.06
CA ALA A 199 -16.11 27.07 3.08
C ALA A 199 -14.91 27.98 3.40
N LEU A 200 -14.18 28.47 2.41
CA LEU A 200 -13.08 29.42 2.62
C LEU A 200 -13.55 30.72 3.34
N THR A 201 -14.85 31.00 3.27
CA THR A 201 -15.50 32.15 3.93
C THR A 201 -16.00 31.85 5.33
N ASP A 202 -15.87 30.61 5.83
CA ASP A 202 -16.36 30.20 7.13
C ASP A 202 -15.70 31.04 8.24
N THR A 203 -16.53 31.61 9.09
CA THR A 203 -16.07 32.49 10.21
C THR A 203 -15.41 31.73 11.34
N TYR A 204 -15.58 30.40 11.40
CA TYR A 204 -14.84 29.54 12.31
C TYR A 204 -13.34 29.53 11.98
N ILE A 205 -12.95 29.69 10.72
CA ILE A 205 -11.55 29.83 10.31
C ILE A 205 -11.04 31.22 10.69
N VAL A 206 -9.95 31.30 11.45
CA VAL A 206 -9.28 32.58 11.80
C VAL A 206 -8.07 32.86 10.90
N GLY A 207 -7.43 31.83 10.36
CA GLY A 207 -6.30 32.01 9.45
C GLY A 207 -5.51 30.75 9.19
N TYR A 208 -4.38 30.93 8.53
CA TYR A 208 -3.54 29.85 7.99
C TYR A 208 -2.08 30.08 8.37
N GLY A 209 -1.44 29.02 8.83
CA GLY A 209 0.02 28.94 8.95
C GLY A 209 0.61 28.42 7.65
N LYS A 210 1.74 29.00 7.24
CA LYS A 210 2.45 28.66 5.98
C LYS A 210 3.82 28.11 6.30
N PRO A 211 3.95 26.81 6.62
CA PRO A 211 5.25 26.23 6.96
C PRO A 211 6.26 26.41 5.83
N LYS A 212 7.52 26.67 6.17
CA LYS A 212 8.63 26.72 5.20
C LYS A 212 9.16 25.31 4.96
N TYR A 213 8.42 24.53 4.20
CA TYR A 213 8.82 23.17 3.87
C TYR A 213 10.10 23.15 3.04
N GLY A 214 10.99 22.17 3.30
CA GLY A 214 12.10 21.80 2.42
C GLY A 214 11.68 20.69 1.45
N GLY A 215 12.51 20.44 0.45
CA GLY A 215 12.29 19.39 -0.56
C GLY A 215 11.79 19.92 -1.90
N THR A 216 11.55 19.01 -2.83
CA THR A 216 11.03 19.33 -4.17
C THR A 216 9.52 19.21 -4.16
N PRO A 217 8.75 20.28 -4.39
CA PRO A 217 7.30 20.21 -4.44
C PRO A 217 6.82 19.26 -5.55
N LEU A 218 5.84 18.41 -5.23
CA LEU A 218 5.15 17.61 -6.22
C LEU A 218 4.30 18.51 -7.12
N SER A 219 4.00 18.03 -8.34
CA SER A 219 3.14 18.79 -9.25
C SER A 219 1.74 18.99 -8.63
N LYS A 220 1.11 20.12 -8.93
CA LYS A 220 -0.25 20.43 -8.43
C LYS A 220 -1.27 19.31 -8.69
N THR A 221 -1.14 18.61 -9.81
CA THR A 221 -2.01 17.49 -10.19
C THR A 221 -1.94 16.32 -9.19
N ALA A 222 -0.83 16.19 -8.47
CA ALA A 222 -0.67 15.15 -7.44
C ALA A 222 -1.41 15.49 -6.12
N LEU A 223 -1.90 16.71 -5.95
CA LEU A 223 -2.49 17.22 -4.71
C LEU A 223 -3.99 17.55 -4.84
N GLU A 224 -4.54 17.56 -6.05
CA GLU A 224 -5.99 17.77 -6.28
C GLU A 224 -6.73 16.44 -6.13
N LEU A 225 -7.13 16.15 -4.91
CA LEU A 225 -7.92 14.96 -4.58
C LEU A 225 -9.42 15.26 -4.69
N GLU A 226 -10.15 14.42 -5.42
CA GLU A 226 -11.58 14.28 -5.14
C GLU A 226 -11.76 13.62 -3.77
N ASP A 227 -12.85 13.95 -3.07
CA ASP A 227 -13.16 13.41 -1.73
C ASP A 227 -13.32 11.89 -1.71
N ARG A 228 -13.47 11.31 -2.88
CA ARG A 228 -13.56 9.88 -3.10
C ARG A 228 -12.29 9.42 -3.81
N ALA A 229 -11.52 8.57 -3.16
CA ALA A 229 -10.31 7.99 -3.77
C ALA A 229 -10.66 7.00 -4.89
N THR A 230 -9.85 6.96 -5.95
CA THR A 230 -9.89 5.84 -6.91
C THR A 230 -9.46 4.55 -6.23
N GLY A 231 -9.98 3.40 -6.67
CA GLY A 231 -9.58 2.13 -6.13
C GLY A 231 -10.71 1.13 -5.94
N LEU A 232 -10.63 0.26 -4.96
CA LEU A 232 -11.63 -0.78 -4.73
C LEU A 232 -12.85 -0.23 -4.01
N TYR A 233 -14.02 -0.57 -4.52
CA TYR A 233 -15.31 -0.23 -3.93
C TYR A 233 -16.16 -1.47 -3.77
N THR A 234 -16.93 -1.53 -2.69
CA THR A 234 -17.97 -2.54 -2.46
C THR A 234 -19.33 -1.90 -2.67
N VAL A 235 -20.16 -2.50 -3.48
CA VAL A 235 -21.56 -2.07 -3.67
C VAL A 235 -22.33 -2.28 -2.37
N THR A 236 -22.95 -1.23 -1.84
CA THR A 236 -23.65 -1.25 -0.54
C THR A 236 -25.16 -1.34 -0.67
N ASN A 237 -25.73 -0.92 -1.79
CA ASN A 237 -27.15 -1.10 -2.11
C ASN A 237 -27.41 -2.45 -2.75
N ASP A 238 -28.69 -2.87 -2.81
CA ASP A 238 -29.10 -4.15 -3.41
C ASP A 238 -28.58 -4.29 -4.84
N PHE A 239 -28.53 -3.16 -5.57
CA PHE A 239 -27.83 -3.06 -6.84
C PHE A 239 -27.43 -1.62 -7.16
N VAL A 240 -26.40 -1.45 -7.99
CA VAL A 240 -26.04 -0.19 -8.64
C VAL A 240 -26.04 -0.38 -10.15
N ASN A 241 -26.69 0.56 -10.88
CA ASN A 241 -26.70 0.51 -12.34
C ASN A 241 -25.32 0.87 -12.90
N VAL A 242 -24.84 0.03 -13.82
CA VAL A 242 -23.66 0.30 -14.64
C VAL A 242 -24.09 1.06 -15.87
N ARG A 243 -23.43 2.20 -16.16
CA ARG A 243 -23.84 3.13 -17.22
C ARG A 243 -22.71 3.44 -18.19
N ALA A 244 -23.05 3.79 -19.43
CA ALA A 244 -22.08 4.14 -20.47
C ALA A 244 -21.42 5.52 -20.25
N THR A 245 -22.09 6.40 -19.50
CA THR A 245 -21.61 7.75 -19.19
C THR A 245 -21.80 8.03 -17.69
N PRO A 246 -21.00 8.93 -17.07
CA PRO A 246 -21.11 9.30 -15.66
C PRO A 246 -22.33 10.18 -15.39
N SER A 247 -23.52 9.63 -15.59
CA SER A 247 -24.80 10.32 -15.44
C SER A 247 -25.95 9.34 -15.19
N ALA A 248 -26.95 9.76 -14.40
CA ALA A 248 -28.17 9.00 -14.16
C ALA A 248 -29.00 8.77 -15.44
N SER A 249 -28.86 9.62 -16.46
CA SER A 249 -29.48 9.48 -17.76
C SER A 249 -28.64 8.68 -18.78
N GLY A 250 -27.41 8.30 -18.42
CA GLY A 250 -26.55 7.47 -19.27
C GLY A 250 -27.17 6.11 -19.58
N THR A 251 -26.91 5.58 -20.78
CA THR A 251 -27.41 4.26 -21.18
C THR A 251 -27.01 3.20 -20.16
N LYS A 252 -27.97 2.41 -19.67
CA LYS A 252 -27.72 1.29 -18.75
C LYS A 252 -27.03 0.16 -19.52
N LEU A 253 -25.88 -0.28 -19.03
CA LEU A 253 -25.09 -1.40 -19.57
C LEU A 253 -25.26 -2.69 -18.75
N GLY A 254 -25.74 -2.57 -17.51
CA GLY A 254 -25.90 -3.67 -16.57
C GLY A 254 -26.17 -3.16 -15.17
N ALA A 255 -25.97 -4.03 -14.20
CA ALA A 255 -26.00 -3.70 -12.77
C ALA A 255 -25.00 -4.58 -12.01
N LEU A 256 -24.53 -4.06 -10.88
CA LEU A 256 -23.75 -4.80 -9.88
C LEU A 256 -24.61 -4.94 -8.62
N THR A 257 -24.57 -6.09 -7.99
CA THR A 257 -25.35 -6.40 -6.79
C THR A 257 -24.59 -6.03 -5.51
N ARG A 258 -25.31 -5.97 -4.39
CA ARG A 258 -24.73 -5.76 -3.05
C ARG A 258 -23.56 -6.73 -2.81
N GLY A 259 -22.46 -6.21 -2.26
CA GLY A 259 -21.24 -6.97 -2.01
C GLY A 259 -20.31 -7.12 -3.23
N ALA A 260 -20.74 -6.71 -4.44
CA ALA A 260 -19.86 -6.73 -5.60
C ALA A 260 -18.68 -5.79 -5.39
N LEU A 261 -17.47 -6.31 -5.65
CA LEU A 261 -16.22 -5.53 -5.65
C LEU A 261 -15.95 -4.97 -7.04
N VAL A 262 -15.58 -3.71 -7.11
CA VAL A 262 -15.28 -3.05 -8.38
C VAL A 262 -14.12 -2.06 -8.23
N THR A 263 -13.16 -2.10 -9.17
CA THR A 263 -12.06 -1.14 -9.21
C THR A 263 -12.49 0.12 -9.93
N VAL A 264 -12.46 1.23 -9.21
CA VAL A 264 -12.71 2.58 -9.74
C VAL A 264 -11.39 3.20 -10.14
N SER A 265 -11.21 3.49 -11.41
CA SER A 265 -9.95 4.02 -11.98
C SER A 265 -9.92 5.54 -12.12
N ASP A 266 -11.09 6.19 -12.04
CA ASP A 266 -11.25 7.64 -12.14
C ASP A 266 -12.60 8.04 -11.55
N ILE A 267 -12.70 9.23 -10.98
CA ILE A 267 -13.93 9.73 -10.36
C ILE A 267 -14.28 11.11 -10.91
N LYS A 268 -15.52 11.27 -11.32
CA LYS A 268 -16.03 12.54 -11.80
C LYS A 268 -17.46 12.77 -11.31
N ASN A 269 -17.69 13.84 -10.56
CA ASN A 269 -19.01 14.25 -10.06
C ASN A 269 -19.76 13.10 -9.34
N GLY A 270 -19.05 12.36 -8.48
CA GLY A 270 -19.63 11.23 -7.72
C GLY A 270 -19.83 9.95 -8.54
N TRP A 271 -19.36 9.91 -9.79
CA TRP A 271 -19.38 8.72 -10.64
C TRP A 271 -18.00 8.08 -10.73
N GLY A 272 -17.91 6.81 -10.40
CA GLY A 272 -16.69 6.01 -10.53
C GLY A 272 -16.59 5.39 -11.92
N LYS A 273 -15.46 5.60 -12.61
CA LYS A 273 -15.11 4.94 -13.86
C LYS A 273 -14.60 3.54 -13.59
N ILE A 274 -15.21 2.55 -14.20
CA ILE A 274 -14.91 1.13 -14.02
C ILE A 274 -14.70 0.42 -15.36
N ARG A 275 -14.24 -0.81 -15.30
CA ARG A 275 -14.31 -1.77 -16.43
C ARG A 275 -15.49 -2.72 -16.20
N HIS A 276 -16.38 -2.84 -17.18
CA HIS A 276 -17.50 -3.75 -17.17
C HIS A 276 -17.60 -4.48 -18.51
N ASN A 277 -17.55 -5.79 -18.50
CA ASN A 277 -17.51 -6.62 -19.71
C ASN A 277 -16.49 -6.14 -20.74
N GLY A 278 -15.27 -5.82 -20.28
CA GLY A 278 -14.16 -5.33 -21.13
C GLY A 278 -14.28 -3.90 -21.64
N LYS A 279 -15.36 -3.16 -21.34
CA LYS A 279 -15.61 -1.79 -21.78
C LYS A 279 -15.50 -0.80 -20.63
N THR A 280 -15.22 0.46 -20.94
CA THR A 280 -15.34 1.57 -19.99
C THR A 280 -16.81 1.78 -19.64
N ALA A 281 -17.10 1.87 -18.34
CA ALA A 281 -18.42 2.11 -17.80
C ALA A 281 -18.32 2.93 -16.50
N TYR A 282 -19.47 3.30 -15.95
CA TYR A 282 -19.55 4.15 -14.76
C TYR A 282 -20.63 3.65 -13.80
N ILE A 283 -20.35 3.80 -12.50
CA ILE A 283 -21.32 3.59 -11.42
C ILE A 283 -21.41 4.86 -10.56
N SER A 284 -22.57 5.14 -9.98
CA SER A 284 -22.68 6.16 -8.93
C SER A 284 -22.07 5.63 -7.64
N LEU A 285 -21.14 6.39 -7.08
CA LEU A 285 -20.48 6.07 -5.81
C LEU A 285 -21.34 6.41 -4.58
N ASP A 286 -22.57 6.90 -4.78
CA ASP A 286 -23.55 7.00 -3.69
C ASP A 286 -24.11 5.64 -3.26
N TYR A 287 -23.85 4.59 -4.06
CA TYR A 287 -24.28 3.21 -3.83
C TYR A 287 -23.12 2.25 -3.68
N ALA A 288 -21.93 2.76 -3.45
CA ALA A 288 -20.73 1.93 -3.26
C ALA A 288 -19.76 2.63 -2.30
N ASP A 289 -19.30 1.90 -1.30
CA ASP A 289 -18.33 2.38 -0.34
C ASP A 289 -16.92 1.96 -0.73
N PHE A 290 -15.99 2.87 -0.46
CA PHE A 290 -14.57 2.61 -0.60
C PHE A 290 -14.14 1.46 0.32
N THR A 291 -13.50 0.44 -0.25
CA THR A 291 -13.01 -0.72 0.46
C THR A 291 -11.51 -0.61 0.67
N THR A 292 -11.08 -0.44 1.91
CA THR A 292 -9.65 -0.49 2.24
C THR A 292 -9.19 -1.94 2.08
N PRO A 293 -8.28 -2.24 1.14
CA PRO A 293 -7.77 -3.60 1.02
C PRO A 293 -6.93 -3.96 2.24
N VAL A 294 -7.18 -5.12 2.79
CA VAL A 294 -6.27 -5.75 3.75
C VAL A 294 -5.14 -6.40 2.95
N VAL A 295 -3.90 -6.20 3.36
CA VAL A 295 -2.74 -6.85 2.76
C VAL A 295 -2.42 -8.08 3.58
N TYR A 296 -2.29 -9.22 2.92
CA TYR A 296 -1.85 -10.47 3.51
C TYR A 296 -0.48 -10.86 2.96
N THR A 297 0.24 -11.68 3.73
CA THR A 297 1.56 -12.18 3.37
C THR A 297 1.56 -13.70 3.35
N VAL A 298 2.11 -14.29 2.30
CA VAL A 298 2.47 -15.71 2.25
C VAL A 298 3.97 -15.82 2.43
N THR A 299 4.40 -16.59 3.42
CA THR A 299 5.79 -16.96 3.65
C THR A 299 6.00 -18.44 3.36
N TYR A 300 7.18 -18.80 2.88
CA TYR A 300 7.54 -20.17 2.57
C TYR A 300 8.74 -20.59 3.42
N GLU A 301 8.64 -21.74 4.02
CA GLU A 301 9.66 -22.28 4.89
C GLU A 301 10.03 -23.71 4.47
N ALA A 302 11.30 -24.04 4.52
CA ALA A 302 11.80 -25.40 4.32
C ALA A 302 13.16 -25.56 5.00
N GLU A 303 13.32 -26.63 5.73
CA GLU A 303 14.57 -26.96 6.39
C GLU A 303 15.56 -27.62 5.39
N ASN A 304 16.76 -27.06 5.29
CA ASN A 304 17.83 -27.56 4.41
C ASN A 304 17.41 -27.74 2.94
N ALA A 305 16.66 -26.77 2.42
CA ALA A 305 16.23 -26.77 1.02
C ALA A 305 16.77 -25.54 0.27
N GLU A 306 17.02 -25.74 -1.01
CA GLU A 306 17.34 -24.70 -1.98
C GLU A 306 16.09 -24.29 -2.76
N ASN A 307 16.16 -23.19 -3.50
CA ASN A 307 15.08 -22.67 -4.35
C ASN A 307 13.76 -22.40 -3.60
N LEU A 308 13.87 -21.93 -2.34
CA LEU A 308 12.68 -21.55 -1.58
C LEU A 308 12.00 -20.33 -2.22
N PRO A 309 10.66 -20.35 -2.42
CA PRO A 309 9.96 -19.19 -2.93
C PRO A 309 10.13 -17.98 -2.02
N PRO A 310 10.31 -16.77 -2.56
CA PRO A 310 10.31 -15.55 -1.75
C PRO A 310 8.92 -15.32 -1.14
N SER A 311 8.87 -14.66 0.01
CA SER A 311 7.60 -14.18 0.57
C SER A 311 6.88 -13.26 -0.42
N ALA A 312 5.56 -13.40 -0.51
CA ALA A 312 4.71 -12.60 -1.39
C ALA A 312 3.61 -11.92 -0.59
N THR A 313 3.26 -10.69 -1.00
CA THR A 313 2.12 -9.96 -0.44
C THR A 313 1.01 -9.86 -1.48
N TYR A 314 -0.25 -9.93 -1.02
CA TYR A 314 -1.42 -9.82 -1.88
C TYR A 314 -2.57 -9.12 -1.12
N PHE A 315 -3.53 -8.59 -1.84
CA PHE A 315 -4.70 -7.96 -1.23
C PHE A 315 -5.80 -8.97 -0.96
N SER A 316 -6.59 -8.73 0.09
CA SER A 316 -7.69 -9.59 0.54
C SER A 316 -8.76 -9.91 -0.51
N PHE A 317 -8.80 -9.16 -1.61
CA PHE A 317 -9.70 -9.37 -2.74
C PHE A 317 -9.02 -10.07 -3.94
N GLU A 318 -7.73 -10.35 -3.85
CA GLU A 318 -6.99 -11.10 -4.87
C GLU A 318 -7.05 -12.59 -4.55
N VAL A 319 -7.24 -13.39 -5.59
CA VAL A 319 -7.04 -14.83 -5.48
C VAL A 319 -5.53 -15.06 -5.62
N THR A 320 -4.91 -15.51 -4.55
CA THR A 320 -3.51 -15.91 -4.59
C THR A 320 -3.38 -17.42 -4.64
N THR A 321 -2.26 -17.90 -5.14
CA THR A 321 -1.98 -19.33 -5.24
C THR A 321 -0.64 -19.67 -4.61
N ALA A 322 -0.49 -20.90 -4.14
CA ALA A 322 0.79 -21.43 -3.70
C ALA A 322 1.82 -21.30 -4.82
N SER A 323 3.04 -20.89 -4.48
CA SER A 323 4.10 -20.67 -5.47
C SER A 323 4.31 -21.92 -6.35
N PRO A 324 4.42 -21.75 -7.68
CA PRO A 324 4.79 -22.84 -8.57
C PRO A 324 6.28 -23.23 -8.47
N LEU A 325 7.10 -22.42 -7.79
CA LEU A 325 8.51 -22.72 -7.56
C LEU A 325 8.63 -23.87 -6.57
N LEU A 326 9.37 -24.92 -6.97
CA LEU A 326 9.56 -26.11 -6.16
C LEU A 326 10.86 -25.98 -5.35
N PRO A 327 10.81 -26.10 -4.04
CA PRO A 327 12.01 -26.19 -3.22
C PRO A 327 12.70 -27.54 -3.47
N ALA A 328 14.02 -27.54 -3.46
CA ALA A 328 14.83 -28.74 -3.69
C ALA A 328 15.58 -29.11 -2.39
N ARG A 329 15.57 -30.39 -2.05
CA ARG A 329 16.33 -30.96 -0.93
C ARG A 329 17.00 -32.25 -1.37
N GLU A 330 18.30 -32.36 -1.18
CA GLU A 330 19.07 -33.54 -1.58
C GLU A 330 18.54 -34.83 -0.91
N GLY A 331 18.30 -35.87 -1.70
CA GLY A 331 17.74 -37.14 -1.24
C GLY A 331 16.23 -37.13 -0.96
N TYR A 332 15.53 -36.08 -1.31
CA TYR A 332 14.08 -35.96 -1.08
C TYR A 332 13.33 -35.46 -2.29
N VAL A 333 12.05 -35.80 -2.38
CA VAL A 333 11.09 -35.26 -3.34
C VAL A 333 10.10 -34.35 -2.62
N PHE A 334 9.92 -33.13 -3.10
CA PHE A 334 8.88 -32.23 -2.61
C PHE A 334 7.49 -32.80 -2.92
N ARG A 335 6.57 -32.77 -1.94
CA ARG A 335 5.21 -33.27 -2.06
C ARG A 335 4.18 -32.14 -2.16
N HIS A 336 4.15 -31.31 -1.18
CA HIS A 336 3.19 -30.20 -1.08
C HIS A 336 3.66 -29.17 -0.04
N TRP A 337 2.99 -28.04 -0.03
CA TRP A 337 3.06 -27.08 1.04
C TRP A 337 2.05 -27.42 2.14
N GLN A 338 2.36 -27.13 3.39
CA GLN A 338 1.48 -27.34 4.53
C GLN A 338 1.44 -26.09 5.41
N ASP A 339 0.26 -25.65 5.83
CA ASP A 339 0.12 -24.55 6.79
C ASP A 339 0.20 -25.04 8.25
N GLY A 340 0.16 -24.08 9.21
CA GLY A 340 0.21 -24.37 10.64
C GLY A 340 -1.01 -25.12 11.19
N GLU A 341 -2.10 -25.20 10.43
CA GLU A 341 -3.33 -25.95 10.77
C GLU A 341 -3.33 -27.36 10.19
N GLY A 342 -2.34 -27.68 9.34
CA GLY A 342 -2.19 -28.99 8.70
C GLY A 342 -2.89 -29.10 7.34
N ASN A 343 -3.45 -28.01 6.79
CA ASN A 343 -3.98 -28.00 5.44
C ASN A 343 -2.83 -28.10 4.41
N THR A 344 -3.09 -28.78 3.29
CA THR A 344 -2.08 -29.05 2.27
C THR A 344 -2.42 -28.34 0.95
N TYR A 345 -1.40 -27.82 0.27
CA TYR A 345 -1.53 -27.08 -0.99
C TYR A 345 -0.49 -27.58 -2.00
N ALA A 346 -0.94 -27.98 -3.16
CA ALA A 346 -0.04 -28.21 -4.28
C ALA A 346 0.42 -26.87 -4.88
N PRO A 347 1.57 -26.85 -5.59
CA PRO A 347 1.97 -25.67 -6.35
C PRO A 347 0.87 -25.21 -7.31
N GLY A 348 0.48 -23.94 -7.21
CA GLY A 348 -0.63 -23.38 -7.99
C GLY A 348 -2.01 -23.48 -7.37
N ASP A 349 -2.19 -24.19 -6.25
CA ASP A 349 -3.46 -24.25 -5.56
C ASP A 349 -3.84 -22.88 -4.97
N ALA A 350 -5.14 -22.56 -5.00
CA ALA A 350 -5.65 -21.34 -4.40
C ALA A 350 -5.46 -21.37 -2.88
N LEU A 351 -4.97 -20.27 -2.34
CA LEU A 351 -4.77 -20.08 -0.90
C LEU A 351 -5.95 -19.35 -0.27
N PRO A 352 -6.31 -19.66 0.98
CA PRO A 352 -7.31 -18.91 1.72
C PRO A 352 -6.85 -17.47 1.97
N ALA A 353 -7.79 -16.55 2.18
CA ALA A 353 -7.47 -15.18 2.54
C ALA A 353 -6.93 -15.13 3.98
N GLY A 354 -5.72 -14.60 4.15
CA GLY A 354 -5.03 -14.46 5.44
C GLY A 354 -3.53 -14.45 5.30
N ASP A 355 -2.84 -14.09 6.38
CA ASP A 355 -1.40 -14.33 6.49
C ASP A 355 -1.16 -15.83 6.63
N LEU A 356 -0.27 -16.38 5.80
CA LEU A 356 0.04 -17.80 5.77
C LEU A 356 1.54 -18.04 5.86
N SER A 357 1.94 -18.99 6.68
CA SER A 357 3.25 -19.61 6.66
C SER A 357 3.11 -21.03 6.12
N LEU A 358 3.75 -21.29 4.99
CA LEU A 358 3.69 -22.56 4.28
C LEU A 358 5.01 -23.28 4.38
N THR A 359 5.00 -24.44 5.04
CA THR A 359 6.17 -25.33 5.20
C THR A 359 6.19 -26.38 4.10
N ALA A 360 7.34 -26.58 3.50
CA ALA A 360 7.52 -27.65 2.50
C ALA A 360 7.53 -29.02 3.14
N VAL A 361 6.71 -29.92 2.61
CA VAL A 361 6.70 -31.34 3.00
C VAL A 361 7.46 -32.15 1.97
N PHE A 362 8.46 -32.91 2.42
CA PHE A 362 9.32 -33.75 1.61
C PHE A 362 9.17 -35.22 1.95
N GLU A 363 9.36 -36.08 0.95
CA GLU A 363 9.44 -37.52 1.11
C GLU A 363 10.84 -38.01 0.67
N ALA A 364 11.44 -38.85 1.48
CA ALA A 364 12.77 -39.40 1.17
C ALA A 364 12.71 -40.27 -0.09
N VAL A 365 13.68 -40.08 -0.98
CA VAL A 365 13.88 -40.99 -2.14
C VAL A 365 14.47 -42.28 -1.58
N PRO A 366 13.84 -43.45 -1.81
CA PRO A 366 14.46 -44.70 -1.42
C PRO A 366 15.84 -44.83 -2.09
N PRO A 367 16.83 -45.36 -1.41
CA PRO A 367 18.12 -45.60 -2.04
C PRO A 367 17.88 -46.46 -3.29
N SER A 368 18.42 -46.03 -4.44
CA SER A 368 18.41 -46.81 -5.65
C SER A 368 19.08 -48.16 -5.34
N GLU A 369 18.33 -49.24 -5.42
CA GLU A 369 18.96 -50.57 -5.40
C GLU A 369 19.96 -50.59 -6.52
N THR A 370 21.24 -50.64 -6.19
CA THR A 370 22.30 -50.86 -7.15
C THR A 370 21.97 -52.20 -7.82
N PRO A 371 21.92 -52.32 -9.16
CA PRO A 371 21.78 -53.63 -9.77
C PRO A 371 22.93 -54.49 -9.24
N GLU A 372 22.58 -55.61 -8.62
CA GLU A 372 23.54 -56.63 -8.22
C GLU A 372 24.35 -57.01 -9.45
N GLU A 373 25.65 -56.80 -9.38
CA GLU A 373 26.61 -57.12 -10.45
C GLU A 373 26.51 -58.64 -10.71
N GLU A 374 25.79 -59.03 -11.80
CA GLU A 374 25.72 -60.40 -12.23
C GLU A 374 27.13 -60.89 -12.42
N ALA A 375 27.54 -61.88 -11.60
CA ALA A 375 28.81 -62.55 -11.71
C ALA A 375 28.99 -63.17 -13.12
N PRO A 376 30.17 -63.08 -13.74
CA PRO A 376 30.39 -63.58 -15.14
C PRO A 376 30.08 -65.07 -15.24
N ALA A 377 29.10 -65.37 -16.13
CA ALA A 377 28.76 -66.72 -16.48
C ALA A 377 29.98 -67.47 -17.08
N SER A 378 30.25 -68.62 -16.54
CA SER A 378 31.25 -69.57 -17.05
C SER A 378 30.93 -70.05 -18.47
N PRO A 379 31.91 -70.12 -19.36
CA PRO A 379 31.68 -70.58 -20.76
C PRO A 379 31.64 -72.09 -20.80
N ASN A 380 30.48 -72.65 -21.09
CA ASN A 380 30.35 -73.96 -21.78
C ASN A 380 28.89 -74.45 -21.72
N ASP A 381 28.16 -74.36 -22.81
CA ASP A 381 27.50 -75.49 -23.50
C ASP A 381 26.73 -75.00 -24.74
N PRO A 382 26.43 -75.90 -25.70
CA PRO A 382 26.47 -75.58 -27.13
C PRO A 382 25.07 -75.27 -27.71
N GLU A 383 25.17 -74.52 -28.79
CA GLU A 383 24.33 -74.32 -29.96
C GLU A 383 23.16 -75.29 -30.21
N ALA A 384 21.97 -74.77 -30.43
CA ALA A 384 20.90 -75.40 -31.20
C ALA A 384 20.15 -74.31 -32.02
N PRO A 385 19.66 -74.64 -33.20
CA PRO A 385 19.65 -73.77 -34.37
C PRO A 385 18.35 -73.01 -34.62
N PRO A 386 18.28 -72.12 -35.65
CA PRO A 386 17.27 -71.11 -35.82
C PRO A 386 16.04 -71.62 -36.61
N THR A 387 14.90 -71.04 -36.38
CA THR A 387 13.73 -71.08 -37.26
C THR A 387 13.26 -69.64 -37.52
N GLU A 388 13.53 -69.23 -38.74
CA GLU A 388 12.71 -68.79 -39.86
C GLU A 388 11.48 -67.95 -39.47
N GLN A 389 11.48 -66.68 -39.88
CA GLN A 389 10.82 -65.99 -41.00
C GLN A 389 9.30 -66.22 -41.06
N ASP A 390 8.46 -65.34 -41.30
CA ASP A 390 8.30 -64.02 -41.96
C ASP A 390 6.80 -63.79 -42.13
N PRO A 391 6.29 -62.88 -42.82
CA PRO A 391 6.24 -61.41 -42.70
C PRO A 391 4.80 -60.87 -42.68
N GLU A 392 4.65 -59.64 -42.63
CA GLU A 392 3.81 -58.76 -43.48
C GLU A 392 3.27 -57.51 -42.77
N SER A 393 3.79 -56.44 -43.29
CA SER A 393 3.11 -55.13 -43.33
C SER A 393 1.87 -55.22 -44.27
N PRO A 394 1.00 -54.23 -44.56
CA PRO A 394 1.30 -52.81 -44.50
C PRO A 394 0.08 -51.85 -44.12
N VAL A 395 0.34 -50.58 -44.32
CA VAL A 395 -0.54 -49.53 -44.86
C VAL A 395 -1.00 -48.44 -43.89
N ALA A 396 -0.35 -47.30 -44.07
CA ALA A 396 -0.93 -45.95 -43.89
C ALA A 396 -1.95 -45.72 -45.05
N PRO A 397 -2.66 -44.58 -45.16
CA PRO A 397 -2.15 -43.22 -45.04
C PRO A 397 -3.12 -42.11 -44.57
N GLU A 398 -2.54 -40.92 -44.49
CA GLU A 398 -3.04 -39.60 -44.94
C GLU A 398 -4.18 -38.96 -44.12
N GLN A 399 -4.22 -37.73 -43.92
CA GLN A 399 -3.71 -36.39 -44.35
C GLN A 399 -4.37 -35.39 -43.48
N SER A 400 -3.90 -34.41 -43.14
CA SER A 400 -3.37 -33.10 -43.52
C SER A 400 -4.15 -32.01 -42.82
N ALA A 401 -3.58 -31.04 -42.29
CA ALA A 401 -3.50 -29.67 -42.74
C ALA A 401 -3.01 -28.72 -41.61
N GLU A 402 -1.92 -28.13 -41.93
CA GLU A 402 -1.51 -26.75 -41.65
C GLU A 402 -2.41 -25.87 -40.79
N ASN A 403 -1.85 -25.29 -39.73
CA ASN A 403 -1.70 -23.84 -39.77
C ASN A 403 -0.56 -23.33 -38.88
N THR A 404 0.35 -22.67 -39.54
CA THR A 404 1.48 -21.91 -39.03
C THR A 404 1.04 -20.69 -38.24
N GLY A 405 1.74 -20.35 -37.16
CA GLY A 405 1.60 -19.01 -36.63
C GLY A 405 2.21 -18.78 -35.23
N ASN A 406 3.50 -18.45 -35.21
CA ASN A 406 4.15 -17.61 -34.20
C ASN A 406 4.17 -18.03 -32.72
N ALA A 407 5.12 -18.90 -32.43
CA ALA A 407 5.79 -18.93 -31.15
C ALA A 407 7.07 -18.07 -31.22
N ARG A 408 7.01 -16.83 -30.81
CA ARG A 408 8.19 -16.04 -30.40
C ARG A 408 7.74 -14.92 -29.51
N ALA A 409 7.98 -15.05 -28.25
CA ALA A 409 8.21 -14.05 -27.20
C ALA A 409 7.69 -14.54 -25.85
N ALA A 410 8.37 -15.46 -25.22
CA ALA A 410 8.22 -15.73 -23.80
C ALA A 410 9.55 -16.32 -23.27
N ALA A 411 10.55 -15.48 -23.19
CA ALA A 411 11.74 -15.71 -22.39
C ALA A 411 12.43 -14.36 -22.22
N GLU A 412 12.02 -13.62 -21.20
CA GLU A 412 12.78 -12.65 -20.42
C GLU A 412 11.82 -11.83 -19.55
N ALA A 413 11.33 -12.42 -18.46
CA ALA A 413 10.68 -11.69 -17.38
C ALA A 413 10.73 -12.52 -16.08
N GLY A 414 11.90 -12.86 -15.67
CA GLY A 414 12.13 -13.42 -14.36
C GLY A 414 13.24 -12.63 -13.70
N THR A 415 12.92 -11.74 -12.79
CA THR A 415 13.72 -11.19 -11.69
C THR A 415 13.48 -9.73 -11.37
N VAL A 416 12.25 -9.20 -11.48
CA VAL A 416 11.94 -7.85 -10.98
C VAL A 416 10.61 -7.79 -10.20
N SER A 417 9.98 -8.93 -9.88
CA SER A 417 8.60 -8.92 -9.38
C SER A 417 8.41 -8.50 -7.91
N GLY A 418 9.38 -8.69 -7.02
CA GLY A 418 9.18 -8.39 -5.60
C GLY A 418 9.28 -6.91 -5.24
N VAL A 419 10.23 -6.19 -5.84
CA VAL A 419 10.46 -4.76 -5.53
C VAL A 419 9.47 -3.88 -6.28
N LEU A 420 9.02 -4.29 -7.48
CA LEU A 420 8.01 -3.56 -8.24
C LEU A 420 6.60 -3.74 -7.68
N ALA A 421 6.26 -4.90 -7.11
CA ALA A 421 4.96 -5.09 -6.46
C ALA A 421 4.81 -4.25 -5.19
N ALA A 422 5.85 -4.16 -4.37
CA ALA A 422 5.87 -3.27 -3.21
C ALA A 422 5.85 -1.79 -3.62
N ALA A 423 6.58 -1.41 -4.69
CA ALA A 423 6.56 -0.06 -5.24
C ALA A 423 5.21 0.27 -5.90
N TRP A 424 4.53 -0.70 -6.53
CA TRP A 424 3.20 -0.53 -7.10
C TRP A 424 2.11 -0.47 -6.03
N ALA A 425 2.19 -1.28 -4.97
CA ALA A 425 1.29 -1.21 -3.83
C ALA A 425 1.45 0.11 -3.09
N LEU A 426 2.68 0.58 -2.94
CA LEU A 426 2.98 1.86 -2.32
C LEU A 426 2.63 3.05 -3.23
N TRP A 427 2.93 2.99 -4.54
CA TRP A 427 2.51 3.98 -5.53
C TRP A 427 0.99 4.03 -5.65
N TRP A 428 0.31 2.87 -5.58
CA TRP A 428 -1.13 2.74 -5.60
C TRP A 428 -1.77 3.23 -4.30
N TYR A 429 -1.18 2.95 -3.11
CA TYR A 429 -1.60 3.48 -1.81
C TYR A 429 -1.40 5.00 -1.74
N ILE A 430 -0.27 5.50 -2.19
CA ILE A 430 0.04 6.93 -2.30
C ILE A 430 -0.91 7.60 -3.29
N LYS A 431 -1.11 7.03 -4.47
CA LYS A 431 -2.05 7.51 -5.46
C LYS A 431 -3.50 7.48 -4.98
N ARG A 432 -3.81 6.66 -4.00
CA ARG A 432 -5.15 6.41 -3.49
C ARG A 432 -5.53 7.23 -2.26
N PHE A 433 -4.58 7.53 -1.38
CA PHE A 433 -4.80 8.34 -0.18
C PHE A 433 -4.20 9.74 -0.27
N LEU A 434 -3.39 9.98 -1.29
CA LEU A 434 -2.58 11.19 -1.43
C LEU A 434 -2.69 11.84 -2.83
N ILE A 435 -3.26 11.18 -3.80
CA ILE A 435 -3.70 11.64 -5.11
C ILE A 435 -5.18 11.22 -5.29
#